data_8b747f9419690d734cba41a7e2574799
#
_entry.id   8b747f9419690d734cba41a7e2574799
#
_cell.length_a   1.000
_cell.length_b   1.000
_cell.length_c   1.000
_cell.angle_alpha   90.00
_cell.angle_beta   90.00
_cell.angle_gamma   90.00
#
_symmetry.space_group_name_H-M   'P 1'
#
loop_
_entity.id
_entity.type
_entity.pdbx_description
1 polymer ?
#
loop_
_entity_poly.entity_id
_entity_poly.type
_entity_poly.pdbx_seq_one_letter_code
_entity_poly.pdbx_strand_id
1 'polypeptide(L)'
;MEFLVDMVTTVPEGTSSETVEDTKRREAARTKELTAQGHLLRLWKPPEAPGEWRTFGLFNATDEDELRQVLASMPLHEWMTVTVTPFTPHPSDPGIGRPAG
;
A
#
# COMPACT_ATOMS: atom_id res chain seq x y z
N MET A 1 -2.76 11.12 9.24
CA MET A 1 -1.43 10.62 9.55
C MET A 1 -0.94 9.77 8.40
N GLU A 2 0.29 9.96 7.98
CA GLU A 2 0.85 9.23 6.84
C GLU A 2 1.68 8.04 7.30
N PHE A 3 1.63 6.97 6.51
CA PHE A 3 2.35 5.73 6.78
C PHE A 3 3.04 5.26 5.50
N LEU A 4 4.32 4.91 5.62
CA LEU A 4 4.99 4.16 4.57
C LEU A 4 4.73 2.67 4.81
N VAL A 5 4.25 1.99 3.79
CA VAL A 5 3.92 0.58 3.86
C VAL A 5 4.76 -0.18 2.86
N ASP A 6 5.57 -1.11 3.36
CA ASP A 6 6.38 -2.02 2.56
C ASP A 6 5.59 -3.33 2.43
N MET A 7 5.19 -3.66 1.21
CA MET A 7 4.34 -4.81 0.92
C MET A 7 5.12 -5.81 0.09
N VAL A 8 5.42 -6.96 0.67
CA VAL A 8 6.05 -8.08 -0.04
C VAL A 8 4.97 -9.12 -0.28
N THR A 9 4.67 -9.39 -1.55
CA THR A 9 3.63 -10.33 -1.95
C THR A 9 4.25 -11.66 -2.32
N THR A 10 3.76 -12.73 -1.71
CA THR A 10 4.18 -14.10 -2.01
C THR A 10 2.94 -14.91 -2.39
N VAL A 11 2.87 -15.31 -3.65
CA VAL A 11 1.77 -16.14 -4.14
C VAL A 11 2.01 -17.57 -3.65
N PRO A 12 1.03 -18.20 -2.96
CA PRO A 12 1.20 -19.57 -2.50
C PRO A 12 1.45 -20.52 -3.66
N GLU A 13 2.33 -21.49 -3.44
CA GLU A 13 2.61 -22.54 -4.42
C GLU A 13 1.32 -23.28 -4.76
N GLY A 14 1.13 -23.60 -6.04
CA GLY A 14 -0.08 -24.27 -6.50
C GLY A 14 -1.24 -23.35 -6.85
N THR A 15 -1.09 -22.03 -6.65
CA THR A 15 -2.12 -21.08 -7.06
C THR A 15 -2.16 -20.99 -8.58
N SER A 16 -3.35 -21.11 -9.17
CA SER A 16 -3.50 -21.03 -10.62
C SER A 16 -3.21 -19.62 -11.14
N SER A 17 -2.74 -19.54 -12.38
CA SER A 17 -2.51 -18.24 -13.03
C SER A 17 -3.80 -17.44 -13.17
N GLU A 18 -4.94 -18.09 -13.38
CA GLU A 18 -6.26 -17.45 -13.41
C GLU A 18 -6.58 -16.76 -12.08
N THR A 19 -6.34 -17.44 -10.97
CA THR A 19 -6.57 -16.88 -9.64
C THR A 19 -5.67 -15.67 -9.39
N VAL A 20 -4.40 -15.76 -9.80
CA VAL A 20 -3.45 -14.64 -9.65
C VAL A 20 -3.92 -13.43 -10.45
N GLU A 21 -4.28 -13.63 -11.72
CA GLU A 21 -4.74 -12.53 -12.59
C GLU A 21 -6.05 -11.91 -12.11
N ASP A 22 -6.98 -12.74 -11.62
CA ASP A 22 -8.23 -12.25 -11.05
C ASP A 22 -7.99 -11.42 -9.79
N THR A 23 -7.12 -11.89 -8.91
CA THR A 23 -6.76 -11.17 -7.68
C THR A 23 -6.10 -9.84 -8.00
N LYS A 24 -5.20 -9.80 -8.99
CA LYS A 24 -4.58 -8.56 -9.47
C LYS A 24 -5.62 -7.57 -9.98
N ARG A 25 -6.60 -8.04 -10.73
CA ARG A 25 -7.68 -7.19 -11.24
C ARG A 25 -8.49 -6.56 -10.12
N ARG A 26 -8.86 -7.37 -9.13
CA ARG A 26 -9.61 -6.89 -7.96
C ARG A 26 -8.78 -5.92 -7.14
N GLU A 27 -7.48 -6.18 -7.02
CA GLU A 27 -6.55 -5.29 -6.34
C GLU A 27 -6.48 -3.92 -7.05
N ALA A 28 -6.37 -3.90 -8.37
CA ALA A 28 -6.33 -2.65 -9.14
C ALA A 28 -7.63 -1.84 -8.95
N ALA A 29 -8.77 -2.50 -8.90
CA ALA A 29 -10.04 -1.83 -8.63
C ALA A 29 -10.08 -1.25 -7.21
N ARG A 30 -9.60 -2.01 -6.22
CA ARG A 30 -9.58 -1.56 -4.83
C ARG A 30 -8.62 -0.39 -4.62
N THR A 31 -7.45 -0.39 -5.28
CA THR A 31 -6.52 0.74 -5.18
C THR A 31 -7.13 2.03 -5.72
N LYS A 32 -7.94 1.96 -6.77
CA LYS A 32 -8.67 3.13 -7.27
C LYS A 32 -9.66 3.64 -6.24
N GLU A 33 -10.39 2.76 -5.57
CA GLU A 33 -11.32 3.13 -4.51
C GLU A 33 -10.58 3.79 -3.35
N LEU A 34 -9.47 3.21 -2.90
CA LEU A 34 -8.67 3.75 -1.80
C LEU A 34 -8.08 5.11 -2.14
N THR A 35 -7.68 5.30 -3.40
CA THR A 35 -7.21 6.61 -3.89
C THR A 35 -8.33 7.64 -3.84
N ALA A 36 -9.52 7.28 -4.30
CA ALA A 36 -10.67 8.18 -4.27
C ALA A 36 -11.10 8.54 -2.85
N GLN A 37 -10.92 7.62 -1.90
CA GLN A 37 -11.23 7.84 -0.49
C GLN A 37 -10.14 8.61 0.26
N GLY A 38 -9.01 8.88 -0.38
CA GLY A 38 -7.89 9.59 0.24
C GLY A 38 -6.98 8.74 1.12
N HIS A 39 -7.17 7.42 1.11
CA HIS A 39 -6.33 6.51 1.91
C HIS A 39 -5.01 6.15 1.21
N LEU A 40 -5.02 6.01 -0.11
CA LEU A 40 -3.82 5.71 -0.88
C LEU A 40 -3.35 6.95 -1.62
N LEU A 41 -2.11 7.39 -1.31
CA LEU A 41 -1.53 8.61 -1.88
C LEU A 41 -0.51 8.34 -2.97
N ARG A 42 0.37 7.37 -2.79
CA ARG A 42 1.43 7.04 -3.72
C ARG A 42 1.72 5.54 -3.69
N LEU A 43 2.17 5.03 -4.83
CA LEU A 43 2.73 3.68 -4.95
C LEU A 43 4.05 3.75 -5.71
N TRP A 44 5.02 2.96 -5.29
CA TRP A 44 6.31 2.82 -5.97
C TRP A 44 6.66 1.36 -6.16
N LYS A 45 7.33 1.08 -7.27
CA LYS A 45 7.91 -0.23 -7.52
C LYS A 45 9.43 -0.13 -7.35
N PRO A 46 9.98 -0.60 -6.21
CA PRO A 46 11.42 -0.55 -5.98
C PRO A 46 12.13 -1.56 -6.88
N PRO A 47 13.46 -1.47 -7.00
CA PRO A 47 14.22 -2.54 -7.67
C PRO A 47 13.95 -3.87 -6.98
N GLU A 48 13.66 -4.90 -7.77
CA GLU A 48 13.31 -6.23 -7.27
C GLU A 48 14.34 -7.27 -7.70
N ALA A 49 14.64 -8.21 -6.79
CA ALA A 49 15.37 -9.40 -7.14
C ALA A 49 14.49 -10.31 -8.02
N PRO A 50 15.07 -11.20 -8.84
CA PRO A 50 14.28 -12.14 -9.62
C PRO A 50 13.31 -12.92 -8.74
N GLY A 51 12.03 -12.93 -9.12
CA GLY A 51 10.97 -13.62 -8.38
C GLY A 51 10.41 -12.85 -7.18
N GLU A 52 10.96 -11.68 -6.87
CA GLU A 52 10.44 -10.82 -5.81
C GLU A 52 9.29 -9.94 -6.32
N TRP A 53 8.26 -9.83 -5.50
CA TRP A 53 7.13 -8.92 -5.77
C TRP A 53 6.97 -7.99 -4.59
N ARG A 54 7.49 -6.77 -4.74
CA ARG A 54 7.54 -5.78 -3.66
C ARG A 54 6.98 -4.45 -4.13
N THR A 55 6.21 -3.82 -3.26
CA THR A 55 5.61 -2.51 -3.54
C THR A 55 5.73 -1.64 -2.29
N PHE A 56 6.10 -0.38 -2.47
CA PHE A 56 6.00 0.62 -1.43
C PHE A 56 4.76 1.46 -1.65
N GLY A 57 3.99 1.71 -0.59
CA GLY A 57 2.83 2.57 -0.64
C GLY A 57 2.89 3.65 0.42
N LEU A 58 2.44 4.87 0.07
CA LEU A 58 2.20 5.93 1.04
C LEU A 58 0.70 6.00 1.27
N PHE A 59 0.30 5.74 2.51
CA PHE A 59 -1.10 5.71 2.92
C PHE A 59 -1.40 6.80 3.93
N ASN A 60 -2.65 7.23 3.97
CA ASN A 60 -3.15 8.16 4.96
C ASN A 60 -4.31 7.52 5.71
N ALA A 61 -4.27 7.60 7.03
CA ALA A 61 -5.31 7.08 7.92
C ALA A 61 -5.29 7.89 9.22
N THR A 62 -6.36 7.79 9.99
CA THR A 62 -6.47 8.49 11.27
C THR A 62 -5.45 7.95 12.28
N ASP A 63 -5.27 6.62 12.27
CA ASP A 63 -4.34 5.91 13.14
C ASP A 63 -3.93 4.59 12.49
N GLU A 64 -3.08 3.83 13.16
CA GLU A 64 -2.60 2.55 12.64
C GLU A 64 -3.71 1.51 12.56
N ASP A 65 -4.67 1.53 13.47
CA ASP A 65 -5.78 0.58 13.45
C ASP A 65 -6.63 0.76 12.19
N GLU A 66 -6.94 2.00 11.83
CA GLU A 66 -7.65 2.28 10.57
C GLU A 66 -6.80 1.85 9.37
N LEU A 67 -5.50 2.14 9.39
CA LEU A 67 -4.60 1.72 8.32
C LEU A 67 -4.64 0.20 8.14
N ARG A 68 -4.59 -0.56 9.24
CA ARG A 68 -4.62 -2.02 9.19
C ARG A 68 -5.92 -2.53 8.58
N GLN A 69 -7.04 -1.88 8.87
CA GLN A 69 -8.33 -2.20 8.25
C GLN A 69 -8.32 -1.92 6.76
N VAL A 70 -7.74 -0.78 6.35
CA VAL A 70 -7.59 -0.43 4.93
C VAL A 70 -6.76 -1.48 4.21
N LEU A 71 -5.61 -1.86 4.76
CA LEU A 71 -4.73 -2.87 4.17
C LEU A 71 -5.42 -4.23 4.08
N ALA A 72 -6.14 -4.63 5.12
CA ALA A 72 -6.87 -5.90 5.14
C ALA A 72 -7.97 -5.96 4.09
N SER A 73 -8.47 -4.82 3.62
CA SER A 73 -9.49 -4.76 2.57
C SER A 73 -8.93 -4.99 1.16
N MET A 74 -7.60 -5.01 1.01
CA MET A 74 -6.96 -5.20 -0.29
C MET A 74 -6.94 -6.68 -0.65
N PRO A 75 -7.39 -7.07 -1.86
CA PRO A 75 -7.44 -8.48 -2.26
C PRO A 75 -6.11 -9.23 -2.17
N LEU A 76 -4.98 -8.56 -2.40
CA LEU A 76 -3.65 -9.18 -2.29
C LEU A 76 -3.16 -9.32 -0.84
N HIS A 77 -3.86 -8.75 0.12
CA HIS A 77 -3.39 -8.68 1.51
C HIS A 77 -3.07 -10.05 2.11
N GLU A 78 -3.85 -11.08 1.80
CA GLU A 78 -3.61 -12.42 2.33
C GLU A 78 -2.28 -13.03 1.85
N TRP A 79 -1.72 -12.51 0.74
CA TRP A 79 -0.44 -12.94 0.20
C TRP A 79 0.70 -12.00 0.60
N MET A 80 0.43 -10.97 1.39
CA MET A 80 1.40 -9.94 1.73
C MET A 80 2.03 -10.14 3.10
N THR A 81 3.32 -9.84 3.17
CA THR A 81 3.99 -9.50 4.42
C THR A 81 4.13 -7.98 4.42
N VAL A 82 3.59 -7.34 5.45
CA VAL A 82 3.47 -5.88 5.50
C VAL A 82 4.32 -5.33 6.64
N THR A 83 5.12 -4.31 6.33
CA THR A 83 5.86 -3.54 7.34
C THR A 83 5.39 -2.10 7.27
N VAL A 84 4.92 -1.56 8.38
CA VAL A 84 4.34 -0.22 8.48
C VAL A 84 5.30 0.70 9.22
N THR A 85 5.58 1.86 8.65
CA THR A 85 6.37 2.92 9.28
C THR A 85 5.52 4.19 9.34
N PRO A 86 5.11 4.65 10.53
CA PRO A 86 4.39 5.91 10.64
C PRO A 86 5.32 7.09 10.38
N PHE A 87 4.80 8.09 9.68
CA PHE A 87 5.55 9.32 9.39
C PHE A 87 4.95 10.50 10.13
N THR A 88 5.82 11.25 10.77
CA THR A 88 5.50 12.56 11.34
C THR A 88 6.35 13.59 10.60
N PRO A 89 5.78 14.72 10.17
CA PRO A 89 6.57 15.74 9.49
C PRO A 89 7.75 16.20 10.35
N HIS A 90 8.91 16.31 9.72
CA HIS A 90 10.10 16.87 10.37
C HIS A 90 9.93 18.38 10.51
N PRO A 91 10.46 19.03 11.57
CA PRO A 91 10.35 20.49 11.72
C PRO A 91 10.88 21.28 10.51
N SER A 92 11.82 20.70 9.77
CA SER A 92 12.39 21.31 8.57
C SER A 92 11.76 20.83 7.26
N ASP A 93 10.63 20.12 7.34
CA ASP A 93 9.93 19.66 6.14
C ASP A 93 9.48 20.86 5.31
N PRO A 94 9.90 20.96 4.03
CA PRO A 94 9.49 22.07 3.17
C PRO A 94 7.97 22.19 2.98
N GLY A 95 7.22 21.09 3.24
CA GLY A 95 5.77 21.09 3.13
C GLY A 95 5.05 21.74 4.30
N ILE A 96 5.74 21.94 5.44
CA ILE A 96 5.11 22.53 6.62
C ILE A 96 4.93 24.04 6.44
N GLY A 97 3.72 24.52 6.77
CA GLY A 97 3.42 25.95 6.72
C GLY A 97 3.15 26.49 5.34
N ARG A 98 3.13 25.66 4.31
CA ARG A 98 2.72 26.09 2.98
C ARG A 98 1.21 26.13 2.86
N PRO A 99 0.66 27.17 2.19
CA PRO A 99 -0.77 27.19 1.93
C PRO A 99 -1.16 25.98 1.08
N ALA A 100 -2.35 25.41 1.36
CA ALA A 100 -2.90 24.36 0.52
C ALA A 100 -3.21 24.90 -0.87
N GLY A 101 -2.73 24.22 -1.89
CA GLY A 101 -3.00 24.68 -3.26
C GLY A 101 -1.84 24.58 -4.16
#